data_278803a0a49260538ad35a801d4ba8ec
#
_entry.id   278803a0a49260538ad35a801d4ba8ec
#
_cell.length_a   1.000
_cell.length_b   1.000
_cell.length_c   1.000
_cell.angle_alpha   90.00
_cell.angle_beta   90.00
_cell.angle_gamma   90.00
#
_symmetry.space_group_name_H-M   'P 1'
#
loop_
_entity.id
_entity.type
_entity.pdbx_description
1 polymer ?
#
loop_
_entity_poly.entity_id
_entity_poly.type
_entity_poly.pdbx_seq_one_letter_code
_entity_poly.pdbx_strand_id
1 'polypeptide(L)'
;MANDPRTILVRAPNWIGDQVLAFPFFYYLRRAYPEAKITAVCVPWVADIQFRTLVDEIVPLVKPRPGSNFFEKFRHLDLESKRVGALADWDLGISMPNSFSAAWLLYRAGAKRRRGFASEGRGFLLNEKIPMPDERFGIHHRAQAYIDLLPEKARPKREIREFWGVLPENELDEPLPGELAGFDAARFWPGPRIAKPKGLYWILAPGATADSRRWPLDYFIGLARKVSEATNLTGVIIGGPKEAPLAERLCQFEELRLVDYTARGPIPGLTDLFAGAEFTVTNESGLAHVASFCGSFTQIVCGAADPRRTKPTGPGIVQVSLNAVECWPCERNVCSQAPDKQIQCLKGIKPETVWEEIRRGLRKVAR
;
A
#
# COMPACT_ATOMS: atom_id res chain seq x y z
N MET A 1 -20.18 -17.40 -26.04
CA MET A 1 -19.33 -16.47 -25.26
C MET A 1 -20.02 -16.29 -23.90
N ALA A 2 -19.29 -16.43 -22.80
CA ALA A 2 -19.89 -16.17 -21.48
C ALA A 2 -20.27 -14.69 -21.43
N ASN A 3 -21.50 -14.38 -20.97
CA ASN A 3 -21.93 -13.01 -20.80
C ASN A 3 -21.02 -12.29 -19.79
N ASP A 4 -20.79 -10.99 -20.02
CA ASP A 4 -20.06 -10.14 -19.06
C ASP A 4 -20.75 -10.19 -17.68
N PRO A 5 -19.98 -10.22 -16.58
CA PRO A 5 -20.55 -10.20 -15.24
C PRO A 5 -21.26 -8.88 -14.97
N ARG A 6 -22.49 -8.93 -14.45
CA ARG A 6 -23.23 -7.75 -13.99
C ARG A 6 -22.93 -7.37 -12.55
N THR A 7 -22.51 -8.36 -11.76
CA THR A 7 -22.21 -8.21 -10.34
C THR A 7 -20.83 -8.82 -10.04
N ILE A 8 -19.93 -8.02 -9.51
CA ILE A 8 -18.56 -8.42 -9.21
C ILE A 8 -18.26 -8.20 -7.73
N LEU A 9 -17.91 -9.28 -7.04
CA LEU A 9 -17.49 -9.27 -5.65
C LEU A 9 -15.96 -9.32 -5.58
N VAL A 10 -15.30 -8.29 -5.07
CA VAL A 10 -13.86 -8.28 -4.86
C VAL A 10 -13.55 -8.38 -3.37
N ARG A 11 -12.92 -9.46 -2.93
CA ARG A 11 -12.30 -9.52 -1.61
C ARG A 11 -10.97 -8.77 -1.67
N ALA A 12 -10.99 -7.53 -1.20
CA ALA A 12 -9.86 -6.60 -1.28
C ALA A 12 -8.71 -6.98 -0.33
N PRO A 13 -7.49 -6.46 -0.53
CA PRO A 13 -6.36 -6.69 0.38
C PRO A 13 -6.62 -6.25 1.82
N ASN A 14 -5.81 -6.78 2.77
CA ASN A 14 -5.95 -6.49 4.19
C ASN A 14 -5.03 -5.34 4.68
N TRP A 15 -3.99 -5.01 3.94
CA TRP A 15 -2.99 -4.04 4.33
C TRP A 15 -3.09 -2.76 3.50
N ILE A 16 -2.78 -1.63 4.11
CA ILE A 16 -2.84 -0.32 3.45
C ILE A 16 -1.98 -0.30 2.19
N GLY A 17 -0.73 -0.75 2.28
CA GLY A 17 0.18 -0.80 1.13
C GLY A 17 -0.35 -1.70 0.01
N ASP A 18 -0.82 -2.90 0.36
CA ASP A 18 -1.41 -3.84 -0.61
C ASP A 18 -2.68 -3.27 -1.28
N GLN A 19 -3.51 -2.52 -0.51
CA GLN A 19 -4.69 -1.88 -1.07
C GLN A 19 -4.30 -0.79 -2.09
N VAL A 20 -3.26 0.00 -1.79
CA VAL A 20 -2.76 0.99 -2.75
C VAL A 20 -2.17 0.31 -4.00
N LEU A 21 -1.38 -0.75 -3.83
CA LEU A 21 -0.83 -1.53 -4.94
C LEU A 21 -1.90 -2.20 -5.81
N ALA A 22 -3.12 -2.36 -5.28
CA ALA A 22 -4.26 -2.90 -6.02
C ALA A 22 -4.96 -1.86 -6.93
N PHE A 23 -4.56 -0.58 -6.92
CA PHE A 23 -5.19 0.45 -7.75
C PHE A 23 -5.28 0.08 -9.23
N PRO A 24 -4.20 -0.38 -9.90
CA PRO A 24 -4.28 -0.75 -11.31
C PRO A 24 -5.27 -1.89 -11.57
N PHE A 25 -5.39 -2.86 -10.65
CA PHE A 25 -6.40 -3.92 -10.76
C PHE A 25 -7.81 -3.34 -10.80
N PHE A 26 -8.19 -2.46 -9.87
CA PHE A 26 -9.53 -1.86 -9.84
C PHE A 26 -9.76 -0.96 -11.06
N TYR A 27 -8.74 -0.23 -11.50
CA TYR A 27 -8.81 0.60 -12.69
C TYR A 27 -9.13 -0.22 -13.95
N TYR A 28 -8.39 -1.28 -14.21
CA TYR A 28 -8.64 -2.13 -15.38
C TYR A 28 -9.94 -2.94 -15.25
N LEU A 29 -10.30 -3.35 -14.04
CA LEU A 29 -11.57 -4.05 -13.80
C LEU A 29 -12.75 -3.15 -14.16
N ARG A 30 -12.76 -1.90 -13.71
CA ARG A 30 -13.83 -0.94 -14.02
C ARG A 30 -13.89 -0.61 -15.51
N ARG A 31 -12.74 -0.44 -16.16
CA ARG A 31 -12.69 -0.18 -17.61
C ARG A 31 -13.25 -1.33 -18.44
N ALA A 32 -12.95 -2.56 -18.07
CA ALA A 32 -13.43 -3.74 -18.78
C ALA A 32 -14.92 -4.01 -18.57
N TYR A 33 -15.45 -3.61 -17.40
CA TYR A 33 -16.84 -3.83 -17.00
C TYR A 33 -17.47 -2.53 -16.47
N PRO A 34 -17.68 -1.52 -17.34
CA PRO A 34 -18.16 -0.20 -16.92
C PRO A 34 -19.53 -0.23 -16.28
N GLU A 35 -20.41 -1.13 -16.72
CA GLU A 35 -21.81 -1.26 -16.26
C GLU A 35 -21.96 -2.27 -15.11
N ALA A 36 -20.90 -2.98 -14.73
CA ALA A 36 -20.99 -3.96 -13.65
C ALA A 36 -21.05 -3.27 -12.28
N LYS A 37 -21.90 -3.76 -11.38
CA LYS A 37 -21.84 -3.39 -9.97
C LYS A 37 -20.63 -4.06 -9.33
N ILE A 38 -19.59 -3.29 -8.98
CA ILE A 38 -18.37 -3.76 -8.33
C ILE A 38 -18.47 -3.47 -6.83
N THR A 39 -18.51 -4.51 -6.01
CA THR A 39 -18.52 -4.41 -4.54
C THR A 39 -17.18 -4.85 -3.98
N ALA A 40 -16.52 -3.97 -3.22
CA ALA A 40 -15.28 -4.27 -2.51
C ALA A 40 -15.59 -4.71 -1.07
N VAL A 41 -15.30 -5.96 -0.75
CA VAL A 41 -15.39 -6.48 0.62
C VAL A 41 -14.01 -6.42 1.25
N CYS A 42 -13.87 -5.69 2.36
CA CYS A 42 -12.58 -5.36 2.94
C CYS A 42 -12.60 -5.44 4.47
N VAL A 43 -11.41 -5.40 5.08
CA VAL A 43 -11.30 -5.20 6.54
C VAL A 43 -11.54 -3.72 6.88
N PRO A 44 -12.07 -3.39 8.08
CA PRO A 44 -12.51 -2.04 8.40
C PRO A 44 -11.44 -0.95 8.21
N TRP A 45 -10.18 -1.23 8.55
CA TRP A 45 -9.10 -0.22 8.50
C TRP A 45 -8.58 0.12 7.10
N VAL A 46 -9.03 -0.57 6.04
CA VAL A 46 -8.77 -0.20 4.65
C VAL A 46 -10.04 0.25 3.92
N ALA A 47 -11.17 0.36 4.61
CA ALA A 47 -12.43 0.76 4.00
C ALA A 47 -12.37 2.19 3.45
N ASP A 48 -11.72 3.10 4.18
CA ASP A 48 -11.63 4.50 3.79
C ASP A 48 -10.73 4.74 2.58
N ILE A 49 -9.81 3.79 2.28
CA ILE A 49 -8.90 3.86 1.14
C ILE A 49 -9.31 2.96 -0.04
N GLN A 50 -10.58 2.51 -0.06
CA GLN A 50 -11.13 1.92 -1.27
C GLN A 50 -11.33 3.01 -2.33
N PHE A 51 -11.11 2.66 -3.59
CA PHE A 51 -11.16 3.60 -4.72
C PHE A 51 -12.60 3.89 -5.13
N ARG A 52 -13.23 4.88 -4.52
CA ARG A 52 -14.69 5.16 -4.60
C ARG A 52 -15.19 5.47 -5.99
N THR A 53 -14.35 5.86 -6.92
CA THR A 53 -14.72 6.06 -8.33
C THR A 53 -14.63 4.78 -9.16
N LEU A 54 -14.02 3.71 -8.62
CA LEU A 54 -13.80 2.44 -9.30
C LEU A 54 -14.69 1.31 -8.74
N VAL A 55 -15.24 1.51 -7.54
CA VAL A 55 -16.15 0.56 -6.88
C VAL A 55 -17.47 1.25 -6.54
N ASP A 56 -18.57 0.52 -6.66
CA ASP A 56 -19.91 1.05 -6.40
C ASP A 56 -20.31 0.90 -4.94
N GLU A 57 -19.80 -0.14 -4.28
CA GLU A 57 -20.13 -0.44 -2.90
C GLU A 57 -18.91 -0.93 -2.12
N ILE A 58 -18.79 -0.48 -0.87
CA ILE A 58 -17.73 -0.90 0.05
C ILE A 58 -18.40 -1.57 1.24
N VAL A 59 -18.03 -2.83 1.50
CA VAL A 59 -18.59 -3.64 2.56
C VAL A 59 -17.50 -4.03 3.55
N PRO A 60 -17.36 -3.29 4.67
CA PRO A 60 -16.44 -3.68 5.72
C PRO A 60 -16.90 -4.97 6.41
N LEU A 61 -15.96 -5.91 6.60
CA LEU A 61 -16.21 -7.14 7.35
C LEU A 61 -16.21 -6.83 8.85
N VAL A 62 -17.18 -7.36 9.56
CA VAL A 62 -17.19 -7.31 11.02
C VAL A 62 -16.10 -8.24 11.56
N LYS A 63 -15.36 -7.80 12.57
CA LYS A 63 -14.36 -8.65 13.24
C LYS A 63 -15.03 -9.60 14.24
N PRO A 64 -14.50 -10.83 14.39
CA PRO A 64 -14.92 -11.67 15.50
C PRO A 64 -14.54 -11.00 16.83
N ARG A 65 -15.24 -11.37 17.91
CA ARG A 65 -14.94 -10.86 19.25
C ARG A 65 -13.51 -11.20 19.65
N PRO A 66 -12.77 -10.30 20.32
CA PRO A 66 -11.47 -10.63 20.89
C PRO A 66 -11.57 -11.87 21.80
N GLY A 67 -10.59 -12.77 21.71
CA GLY A 67 -10.59 -14.01 22.51
C GLY A 67 -11.41 -15.15 21.93
N SER A 68 -12.15 -14.97 20.82
CA SER A 68 -12.89 -16.05 20.17
C SER A 68 -11.99 -17.25 19.82
N ASN A 69 -12.47 -18.45 20.09
CA ASN A 69 -11.81 -19.69 19.69
C ASN A 69 -11.95 -19.97 18.19
N PHE A 70 -11.36 -21.07 17.71
CA PHE A 70 -11.35 -21.40 16.27
C PHE A 70 -12.76 -21.58 15.70
N PHE A 71 -13.64 -22.31 16.42
CA PHE A 71 -15.01 -22.60 15.95
C PHE A 71 -15.86 -21.33 15.89
N GLU A 72 -15.73 -20.46 16.89
CA GLU A 72 -16.41 -19.16 16.91
C GLU A 72 -15.96 -18.27 15.77
N LYS A 73 -14.65 -18.20 15.51
CA LYS A 73 -14.08 -17.46 14.36
C LYS A 73 -14.60 -17.99 13.02
N PHE A 74 -14.66 -19.32 12.88
CA PHE A 74 -15.16 -19.94 11.67
C PHE A 74 -16.66 -19.70 11.49
N ARG A 75 -17.47 -19.85 12.55
CA ARG A 75 -18.90 -19.54 12.54
C ARG A 75 -19.14 -18.07 12.18
N HIS A 76 -18.35 -17.16 12.74
CA HIS A 76 -18.42 -15.74 12.43
C HIS A 76 -18.10 -15.46 10.95
N LEU A 77 -17.04 -16.09 10.41
CA LEU A 77 -16.70 -16.01 9.00
C LEU A 77 -17.85 -16.50 8.11
N ASP A 78 -18.50 -17.61 8.47
CA ASP A 78 -19.65 -18.15 7.73
C ASP A 78 -20.84 -17.18 7.73
N LEU A 79 -21.14 -16.58 8.87
CA LEU A 79 -22.22 -15.58 9.00
C LEU A 79 -21.92 -14.32 8.17
N GLU A 80 -20.71 -13.77 8.25
CA GLU A 80 -20.29 -12.63 7.44
C GLU A 80 -20.33 -12.95 5.95
N SER A 81 -19.93 -14.16 5.56
CA SER A 81 -19.99 -14.59 4.16
C SER A 81 -21.42 -14.70 3.65
N LYS A 82 -22.36 -15.18 4.47
CA LYS A 82 -23.80 -15.20 4.14
C LYS A 82 -24.38 -13.78 4.05
N ARG A 83 -23.97 -12.88 4.96
CA ARG A 83 -24.37 -11.46 4.90
C ARG A 83 -23.95 -10.83 3.58
N VAL A 84 -22.72 -11.08 3.13
CA VAL A 84 -22.24 -10.61 1.82
C VAL A 84 -23.03 -11.28 0.68
N GLY A 85 -23.35 -12.57 0.79
CA GLY A 85 -24.13 -13.31 -0.20
C GLY A 85 -25.57 -12.76 -0.37
N ALA A 86 -26.15 -12.21 0.69
CA ALA A 86 -27.49 -11.63 0.64
C ALA A 86 -27.55 -10.25 -0.06
N LEU A 87 -26.42 -9.64 -0.40
CA LEU A 87 -26.38 -8.32 -1.05
C LEU A 87 -26.68 -8.39 -2.56
N ALA A 88 -26.31 -9.47 -3.22
CA ALA A 88 -26.56 -9.69 -4.65
C ALA A 88 -26.31 -11.13 -5.08
N ASP A 89 -26.84 -11.48 -6.27
CA ASP A 89 -26.42 -12.69 -7.00
C ASP A 89 -25.08 -12.42 -7.70
N TRP A 90 -23.98 -12.93 -7.14
CA TRP A 90 -22.63 -12.63 -7.61
C TRP A 90 -22.27 -13.45 -8.85
N ASP A 91 -22.08 -12.79 -10.00
CA ASP A 91 -21.63 -13.45 -11.23
C ASP A 91 -20.14 -13.79 -11.17
N LEU A 92 -19.32 -12.90 -10.58
CA LEU A 92 -17.88 -13.08 -10.45
C LEU A 92 -17.41 -12.66 -9.05
N GLY A 93 -16.70 -13.54 -8.38
CA GLY A 93 -15.98 -13.26 -7.15
C GLY A 93 -14.46 -13.33 -7.37
N ILE A 94 -13.71 -12.33 -6.94
CA ILE A 94 -12.25 -12.30 -7.03
C ILE A 94 -11.63 -12.18 -5.64
N SER A 95 -10.73 -13.11 -5.29
CA SER A 95 -10.01 -13.10 -4.01
C SER A 95 -8.60 -12.60 -4.19
N MET A 96 -8.28 -11.41 -3.68
CA MET A 96 -6.92 -10.86 -3.69
C MET A 96 -6.04 -11.44 -2.57
N PRO A 97 -6.50 -11.59 -1.31
CA PRO A 97 -5.74 -12.32 -0.29
C PRO A 97 -5.68 -13.82 -0.59
N ASN A 98 -4.52 -14.43 -0.26
CA ASN A 98 -4.29 -15.87 -0.49
C ASN A 98 -4.82 -16.79 0.64
N SER A 99 -5.51 -16.23 1.65
CA SER A 99 -6.01 -17.00 2.79
C SER A 99 -7.21 -17.90 2.44
N PHE A 100 -7.35 -19.01 3.16
CA PHE A 100 -8.54 -19.86 3.11
C PHE A 100 -9.82 -19.06 3.34
N SER A 101 -9.84 -18.17 4.34
CA SER A 101 -11.01 -17.37 4.70
C SER A 101 -11.51 -16.47 3.57
N ALA A 102 -10.59 -15.97 2.73
CA ALA A 102 -10.96 -15.14 1.58
C ALA A 102 -11.65 -15.96 0.47
N ALA A 103 -11.18 -17.18 0.19
CA ALA A 103 -11.84 -18.08 -0.76
C ALA A 103 -13.17 -18.63 -0.21
N TRP A 104 -13.22 -18.94 1.11
CA TRP A 104 -14.44 -19.35 1.79
C TRP A 104 -15.54 -18.30 1.68
N LEU A 105 -15.19 -17.02 1.85
CA LEU A 105 -16.13 -15.91 1.69
C LEU A 105 -16.78 -15.93 0.30
N LEU A 106 -16.00 -16.06 -0.78
CA LEU A 106 -16.55 -16.11 -2.14
C LEU A 106 -17.47 -17.32 -2.35
N TYR A 107 -17.07 -18.48 -1.81
CA TYR A 107 -17.85 -19.70 -1.92
C TYR A 107 -19.18 -19.58 -1.17
N ARG A 108 -19.16 -19.12 0.08
CA ARG A 108 -20.37 -18.99 0.92
C ARG A 108 -21.27 -17.82 0.53
N ALA A 109 -20.70 -16.76 -0.08
CA ALA A 109 -21.46 -15.69 -0.68
C ALA A 109 -22.17 -16.12 -1.99
N GLY A 110 -21.94 -17.34 -2.48
CA GLY A 110 -22.62 -17.87 -3.65
C GLY A 110 -22.08 -17.34 -4.98
N ALA A 111 -20.85 -16.81 -5.03
CA ALA A 111 -20.27 -16.34 -6.29
C ALA A 111 -20.18 -17.49 -7.31
N LYS A 112 -20.81 -17.31 -8.49
CA LYS A 112 -20.87 -18.33 -9.55
C LYS A 112 -19.50 -18.67 -10.09
N ARG A 113 -18.72 -17.65 -10.43
CA ARG A 113 -17.30 -17.74 -10.83
C ARG A 113 -16.46 -17.24 -9.65
N ARG A 114 -15.51 -18.04 -9.20
CA ARG A 114 -14.67 -17.76 -8.03
C ARG A 114 -13.21 -17.82 -8.42
N ARG A 115 -12.61 -16.64 -8.55
CA ARG A 115 -11.27 -16.45 -9.10
C ARG A 115 -10.26 -16.09 -8.01
N GLY A 116 -9.09 -16.71 -8.06
CA GLY A 116 -8.01 -16.45 -7.11
C GLY A 116 -6.82 -17.37 -7.33
N PHE A 117 -5.70 -17.09 -6.68
CA PHE A 117 -4.54 -17.98 -6.69
C PHE A 117 -4.84 -19.30 -5.98
N ALA A 118 -4.50 -20.42 -6.62
CA ALA A 118 -4.69 -21.76 -6.06
C ALA A 118 -3.53 -22.12 -5.11
N SER A 119 -3.52 -21.50 -3.94
CA SER A 119 -2.50 -21.67 -2.90
C SER A 119 -3.11 -22.10 -1.56
N GLU A 120 -2.30 -22.50 -0.60
CA GLU A 120 -2.68 -22.79 0.80
C GLU A 120 -3.88 -23.75 0.93
N GLY A 121 -3.99 -24.74 0.05
CA GLY A 121 -5.04 -25.75 0.09
C GLY A 121 -6.47 -25.29 -0.24
N ARG A 122 -6.67 -24.01 -0.65
CA ARG A 122 -7.99 -23.41 -0.92
C ARG A 122 -8.51 -23.63 -2.37
N GLY A 123 -7.73 -24.30 -3.21
CA GLY A 123 -8.06 -24.45 -4.63
C GLY A 123 -9.41 -25.13 -4.91
N PHE A 124 -9.93 -25.95 -3.98
CA PHE A 124 -11.24 -26.60 -4.15
C PHE A 124 -12.43 -25.62 -3.98
N LEU A 125 -12.21 -24.46 -3.34
CA LEU A 125 -13.21 -23.39 -3.19
C LEU A 125 -13.28 -22.49 -4.43
N LEU A 126 -12.26 -22.55 -5.30
CA LEU A 126 -12.14 -21.73 -6.50
C LEU A 126 -12.46 -22.58 -7.75
N ASN A 127 -13.22 -22.05 -8.69
CA ASN A 127 -13.50 -22.68 -9.97
C ASN A 127 -12.79 -21.97 -11.15
N GLU A 128 -12.22 -20.77 -10.93
CA GLU A 128 -11.28 -20.11 -11.82
C GLU A 128 -9.93 -19.96 -11.10
N LYS A 129 -9.13 -21.03 -11.17
CA LYS A 129 -7.84 -21.12 -10.48
C LYS A 129 -6.75 -20.42 -11.27
N ILE A 130 -6.07 -19.46 -10.63
CA ILE A 130 -4.88 -18.84 -11.15
C ILE A 130 -3.66 -19.51 -10.50
N PRO A 131 -2.66 -19.96 -11.28
CA PRO A 131 -1.43 -20.49 -10.72
C PRO A 131 -0.68 -19.37 -9.96
N MET A 132 -0.04 -19.72 -8.85
CA MET A 132 0.89 -18.78 -8.20
C MET A 132 2.04 -18.46 -9.15
N PRO A 133 2.50 -17.19 -9.20
CA PRO A 133 3.70 -16.84 -9.93
C PRO A 133 4.88 -17.72 -9.48
N ASP A 134 5.60 -18.30 -10.44
CA ASP A 134 6.77 -19.11 -10.17
C ASP A 134 8.00 -18.21 -10.02
N GLU A 135 8.47 -18.03 -8.81
CA GLU A 135 9.61 -17.16 -8.48
C GLU A 135 10.95 -17.65 -9.08
N ARG A 136 11.01 -18.88 -9.59
CA ARG A 136 12.17 -19.38 -10.35
C ARG A 136 12.38 -18.61 -11.66
N PHE A 137 11.32 -18.00 -12.20
CA PHE A 137 11.38 -17.18 -13.41
C PHE A 137 11.53 -15.69 -13.15
N GLY A 138 11.79 -15.30 -11.90
CA GLY A 138 12.02 -13.92 -11.49
C GLY A 138 11.15 -13.46 -10.34
N ILE A 139 11.50 -12.31 -9.80
CA ILE A 139 10.77 -11.72 -8.68
C ILE A 139 9.48 -11.09 -9.20
N HIS A 140 8.36 -11.55 -8.66
CA HIS A 140 7.05 -11.07 -9.04
C HIS A 140 6.59 -9.94 -8.11
N HIS A 141 6.36 -8.76 -8.68
CA HIS A 141 5.89 -7.61 -7.93
C HIS A 141 4.42 -7.79 -7.50
N ARG A 142 4.08 -7.37 -6.28
CA ARG A 142 2.73 -7.54 -5.69
C ARG A 142 1.62 -6.92 -6.55
N ALA A 143 1.85 -5.74 -7.12
CA ALA A 143 0.88 -5.11 -8.00
C ALA A 143 0.62 -5.95 -9.28
N GLN A 144 1.67 -6.60 -9.84
CA GLN A 144 1.51 -7.51 -10.97
C GLN A 144 0.70 -8.75 -10.57
N ALA A 145 0.95 -9.30 -9.38
CA ALA A 145 0.15 -10.42 -8.88
C ALA A 145 -1.35 -10.08 -8.80
N TYR A 146 -1.70 -8.84 -8.48
CA TYR A 146 -3.11 -8.42 -8.53
C TYR A 146 -3.64 -8.31 -9.96
N ILE A 147 -2.85 -7.82 -10.91
CA ILE A 147 -3.22 -7.78 -12.34
C ILE A 147 -3.48 -9.19 -12.88
N ASP A 148 -2.70 -10.19 -12.47
CA ASP A 148 -2.88 -11.58 -12.90
C ASP A 148 -4.22 -12.18 -12.45
N LEU A 149 -4.82 -11.63 -11.40
CA LEU A 149 -6.18 -12.00 -10.96
C LEU A 149 -7.29 -11.45 -11.86
N LEU A 150 -7.00 -10.51 -12.76
CA LEU A 150 -8.02 -9.99 -13.67
C LEU A 150 -8.49 -11.06 -14.66
N PRO A 151 -9.79 -11.09 -15.02
CA PRO A 151 -10.25 -11.82 -16.18
C PRO A 151 -9.50 -11.38 -17.44
N GLU A 152 -9.35 -12.27 -18.40
CA GLU A 152 -8.56 -12.02 -19.62
C GLU A 152 -9.00 -10.71 -20.34
N LYS A 153 -10.30 -10.47 -20.46
CA LYS A 153 -10.85 -9.24 -21.04
C LYS A 153 -10.36 -7.95 -20.36
N ALA A 154 -10.09 -8.02 -19.04
CA ALA A 154 -9.68 -6.89 -18.23
C ALA A 154 -8.14 -6.76 -18.12
N ARG A 155 -7.38 -7.74 -18.57
CA ARG A 155 -5.91 -7.70 -18.46
C ARG A 155 -5.31 -6.67 -19.41
N PRO A 156 -4.44 -5.78 -18.91
CA PRO A 156 -3.67 -4.92 -19.80
C PRO A 156 -2.72 -5.74 -20.66
N LYS A 157 -2.39 -5.21 -21.83
CA LYS A 157 -1.37 -5.80 -22.70
C LYS A 157 0.05 -5.50 -22.22
N ARG A 158 0.20 -4.50 -21.37
CA ARG A 158 1.47 -3.99 -20.86
C ARG A 158 1.70 -4.43 -19.41
N GLU A 159 2.96 -4.52 -18.99
CA GLU A 159 3.31 -4.81 -17.61
C GLU A 159 2.96 -3.64 -16.67
N ILE A 160 2.76 -3.94 -15.38
CA ILE A 160 2.41 -2.94 -14.36
C ILE A 160 3.45 -1.83 -14.22
N ARG A 161 4.72 -2.09 -14.54
CA ARG A 161 5.79 -1.09 -14.53
C ARG A 161 5.49 0.10 -15.44
N GLU A 162 4.80 -0.16 -16.55
CA GLU A 162 4.41 0.85 -17.54
C GLU A 162 3.14 1.62 -17.13
N PHE A 163 2.38 1.11 -16.16
CA PHE A 163 1.12 1.73 -15.75
C PHE A 163 1.28 3.17 -15.26
N TRP A 164 2.35 3.44 -14.51
CA TRP A 164 2.65 4.78 -13.97
C TRP A 164 3.71 5.55 -14.77
N GLY A 165 4.14 5.05 -15.93
CA GLY A 165 5.22 5.66 -16.70
C GLY A 165 6.59 5.55 -16.02
N VAL A 166 6.74 4.72 -15.00
CA VAL A 166 8.02 4.46 -14.32
C VAL A 166 8.76 3.37 -15.09
N LEU A 167 9.28 3.74 -16.24
CA LEU A 167 10.20 2.89 -17.01
C LEU A 167 11.64 3.09 -16.52
N PRO A 168 12.55 2.12 -16.78
CA PRO A 168 13.99 2.35 -16.65
C PRO A 168 14.41 3.58 -17.47
N GLU A 169 15.43 4.26 -17.03
CA GLU A 169 15.88 5.61 -17.47
C GLU A 169 16.00 5.87 -18.98
N ASN A 170 15.76 4.88 -19.85
CA ASN A 170 15.98 4.95 -21.31
C ASN A 170 14.73 4.73 -22.18
N GLU A 171 13.53 4.59 -21.61
CA GLU A 171 12.31 4.25 -22.38
C GLU A 171 11.10 5.14 -22.06
N LEU A 172 11.31 6.44 -21.89
CA LEU A 172 10.27 7.43 -21.57
C LEU A 172 9.52 7.94 -22.80
N ASP A 173 9.06 7.10 -23.70
CA ASP A 173 8.43 7.56 -24.95
C ASP A 173 6.89 7.45 -25.01
N GLU A 174 6.20 7.00 -23.97
CA GLU A 174 4.74 7.09 -23.97
C GLU A 174 4.18 7.70 -22.67
N PRO A 175 3.33 8.73 -22.76
CA PRO A 175 2.69 9.33 -21.59
C PRO A 175 1.79 8.30 -20.88
N LEU A 176 1.57 8.52 -19.56
CA LEU A 176 0.48 7.88 -18.83
C LEU A 176 -0.78 7.82 -19.71
N PRO A 177 -1.61 6.77 -19.65
CA PRO A 177 -2.92 6.77 -20.28
C PRO A 177 -3.55 8.15 -20.05
N GLY A 178 -4.01 8.82 -21.11
CA GLY A 178 -4.45 10.23 -21.03
C GLY A 178 -5.46 10.52 -19.89
N GLU A 179 -6.16 9.48 -19.43
CA GLU A 179 -7.06 9.51 -18.28
C GLU A 179 -6.35 9.62 -16.91
N LEU A 180 -5.06 9.31 -16.86
CA LEU A 180 -4.22 9.45 -15.66
C LEU A 180 -3.25 10.64 -15.78
N ALA A 181 -3.26 11.34 -16.89
CA ALA A 181 -2.58 12.62 -17.02
C ALA A 181 -3.21 13.61 -16.01
N GLY A 182 -2.37 14.22 -15.15
CA GLY A 182 -2.87 15.02 -14.04
C GLY A 182 -3.53 14.19 -12.93
N PHE A 183 -3.01 12.99 -12.66
CA PHE A 183 -3.51 12.12 -11.60
C PHE A 183 -3.62 12.85 -10.26
N ASP A 184 -4.80 12.74 -9.66
CA ASP A 184 -5.09 13.25 -8.31
C ASP A 184 -5.69 12.14 -7.45
N ALA A 185 -4.98 11.74 -6.41
CA ALA A 185 -5.43 10.73 -5.46
C ALA A 185 -6.75 11.12 -4.76
N ALA A 186 -7.01 12.41 -4.61
CA ALA A 186 -8.22 12.94 -4.00
C ALA A 186 -9.50 12.55 -4.74
N ARG A 187 -9.43 12.31 -6.05
CA ARG A 187 -10.55 11.82 -6.86
C ARG A 187 -11.01 10.42 -6.45
N PHE A 188 -10.08 9.60 -5.98
CA PHE A 188 -10.34 8.21 -5.59
C PHE A 188 -10.64 8.08 -4.10
N TRP A 189 -10.14 9.01 -3.29
CA TRP A 189 -10.31 9.08 -1.84
C TRP A 189 -10.97 10.41 -1.43
N PRO A 190 -12.27 10.57 -1.70
CA PRO A 190 -13.00 11.77 -1.31
C PRO A 190 -13.13 11.85 0.22
N GLY A 191 -13.16 13.08 0.74
CA GLY A 191 -13.36 13.34 2.16
C GLY A 191 -12.74 14.67 2.59
N PRO A 192 -12.93 15.06 3.85
CA PRO A 192 -12.33 16.28 4.39
C PRO A 192 -10.81 16.22 4.37
N ARG A 193 -10.17 17.33 4.03
CA ARG A 193 -8.72 17.46 3.95
C ARG A 193 -8.13 17.97 5.25
N ILE A 194 -6.95 17.48 5.60
CA ILE A 194 -6.15 18.00 6.71
C ILE A 194 -5.43 19.25 6.21
N ALA A 195 -5.52 20.34 6.99
CA ALA A 195 -4.87 21.60 6.65
C ALA A 195 -3.35 21.43 6.55
N LYS A 196 -2.76 21.99 5.48
CA LYS A 196 -1.30 22.01 5.31
C LYS A 196 -0.66 22.99 6.29
N PRO A 197 0.60 22.78 6.71
CA PRO A 197 1.35 23.78 7.43
C PRO A 197 1.58 25.02 6.55
N LYS A 198 1.90 26.14 7.17
CA LYS A 198 2.30 27.35 6.43
C LYS A 198 3.71 27.17 5.84
N GLY A 199 3.89 27.61 4.61
CA GLY A 199 5.18 27.54 3.91
C GLY A 199 5.52 26.15 3.34
N LEU A 200 6.77 25.98 2.93
CA LEU A 200 7.28 24.73 2.40
C LEU A 200 7.55 23.72 3.52
N TYR A 201 7.27 22.46 3.25
CA TYR A 201 7.39 21.39 4.25
C TYR A 201 7.79 20.04 3.62
N TRP A 202 8.32 19.19 4.46
CA TRP A 202 8.57 17.80 4.16
C TRP A 202 7.84 16.88 5.17
N ILE A 203 7.68 15.61 4.83
CA ILE A 203 6.95 14.66 5.67
C ILE A 203 7.89 13.61 6.25
N LEU A 204 7.68 13.30 7.53
CA LEU A 204 8.36 12.27 8.28
C LEU A 204 7.34 11.24 8.79
N ALA A 205 7.41 10.00 8.32
CA ALA A 205 6.55 8.90 8.76
C ALA A 205 7.38 7.78 9.43
N PRO A 206 7.72 7.92 10.73
CA PRO A 206 8.67 7.04 11.42
C PRO A 206 8.07 5.71 11.86
N GLY A 207 6.76 5.53 11.71
CA GLY A 207 6.04 4.31 12.10
C GLY A 207 6.20 3.16 11.10
N ALA A 208 6.10 1.94 11.62
CA ALA A 208 5.85 0.72 10.85
C ALA A 208 5.19 -0.32 11.76
N THR A 209 4.38 -1.22 11.18
CA THR A 209 3.73 -2.28 11.96
C THR A 209 4.74 -3.29 12.50
N ALA A 210 5.73 -3.66 11.70
CA ALA A 210 6.78 -4.63 12.06
C ALA A 210 8.00 -3.92 12.65
N ASP A 211 8.49 -4.39 13.80
CA ASP A 211 9.66 -3.80 14.45
C ASP A 211 10.92 -3.90 13.58
N SER A 212 11.06 -4.98 12.81
CA SER A 212 12.16 -5.19 11.87
C SER A 212 12.20 -4.19 10.69
N ARG A 213 11.17 -3.37 10.56
CA ARG A 213 11.03 -2.33 9.52
C ARG A 213 11.13 -0.91 10.09
N ARG A 214 11.37 -0.76 11.40
CA ARG A 214 11.50 0.55 12.04
C ARG A 214 12.96 0.99 12.07
N TRP A 215 13.28 2.00 11.29
CA TRP A 215 14.56 2.69 11.37
C TRP A 215 14.73 3.31 12.77
N PRO A 216 15.93 3.28 13.38
CA PRO A 216 16.10 3.82 14.72
C PRO A 216 15.65 5.27 14.83
N LEU A 217 14.93 5.63 15.90
CA LEU A 217 14.39 6.98 16.08
C LEU A 217 15.47 8.04 16.09
N ASP A 218 16.63 7.74 16.70
CA ASP A 218 17.79 8.64 16.73
C ASP A 218 18.34 8.94 15.33
N TYR A 219 18.13 8.02 14.37
CA TYR A 219 18.50 8.24 12.98
C TYR A 219 17.51 9.16 12.26
N PHE A 220 16.22 9.08 12.59
CA PHE A 220 15.23 10.06 12.14
C PHE A 220 15.54 11.45 12.70
N ILE A 221 15.95 11.56 13.99
CA ILE A 221 16.39 12.81 14.60
C ILE A 221 17.62 13.35 13.86
N GLY A 222 18.62 12.49 13.59
CA GLY A 222 19.82 12.85 12.84
C GLY A 222 19.51 13.36 11.42
N LEU A 223 18.57 12.71 10.73
CA LEU A 223 18.11 13.17 9.41
C LEU A 223 17.39 14.53 9.52
N ALA A 224 16.48 14.70 10.48
CA ALA A 224 15.76 15.94 10.67
C ALA A 224 16.70 17.11 10.96
N ARG A 225 17.77 16.88 11.73
CA ARG A 225 18.84 17.87 11.98
C ARG A 225 19.49 18.30 10.67
N LYS A 226 19.89 17.36 9.81
CA LYS A 226 20.49 17.68 8.51
C LYS A 226 19.55 18.45 7.59
N VAL A 227 18.27 18.12 7.58
CA VAL A 227 17.25 18.88 6.83
C VAL A 227 17.13 20.29 7.37
N SER A 228 17.07 20.47 8.71
CA SER A 228 16.94 21.78 9.36
C SER A 228 18.17 22.65 9.18
N GLU A 229 19.36 22.08 9.14
CA GLU A 229 20.63 22.78 8.86
C GLU A 229 20.72 23.25 7.40
N ALA A 230 20.21 22.46 6.47
CA ALA A 230 20.34 22.72 5.04
C ALA A 230 19.17 23.48 4.40
N THR A 231 18.01 23.56 5.09
CA THR A 231 16.78 24.13 4.54
C THR A 231 15.97 24.88 5.59
N ASN A 232 14.96 25.64 5.13
CA ASN A 232 13.96 26.27 6.00
C ASN A 232 12.64 25.51 6.02
N LEU A 233 12.63 24.23 5.63
CA LEU A 233 11.42 23.42 5.58
C LEU A 233 10.90 23.09 6.99
N THR A 234 9.57 23.10 7.14
CA THR A 234 8.91 22.52 8.31
C THR A 234 8.77 21.01 8.13
N GLY A 235 9.20 20.22 9.11
CA GLY A 235 8.98 18.79 9.10
C GLY A 235 7.61 18.43 9.69
N VAL A 236 6.80 17.67 8.95
CA VAL A 236 5.47 17.22 9.38
C VAL A 236 5.54 15.75 9.73
N ILE A 237 5.31 15.40 10.99
CA ILE A 237 5.33 14.02 11.47
C ILE A 237 3.95 13.42 11.24
N ILE A 238 3.87 12.32 10.49
CA ILE A 238 2.63 11.59 10.20
C ILE A 238 2.69 10.17 10.76
N GLY A 239 1.57 9.75 11.33
CA GLY A 239 1.36 8.42 11.86
C GLY A 239 -0.04 8.24 12.42
N GLY A 240 -0.39 7.02 12.80
CA GLY A 240 -1.60 6.73 13.56
C GLY A 240 -1.42 7.04 15.06
N PRO A 241 -2.44 6.75 15.89
CA PRO A 241 -2.38 7.02 17.34
C PRO A 241 -1.22 6.30 18.05
N LYS A 242 -0.75 5.17 17.52
CA LYS A 242 0.38 4.43 18.09
C LYS A 242 1.73 5.11 17.90
N GLU A 243 1.83 6.01 16.92
CA GLU A 243 3.04 6.77 16.60
C GLU A 243 3.14 8.08 17.40
N ALA A 244 2.10 8.50 18.14
CA ALA A 244 2.12 9.72 18.96
C ALA A 244 3.34 9.79 19.92
N PRO A 245 3.74 8.73 20.62
CA PRO A 245 4.94 8.78 21.47
C PRO A 245 6.25 9.04 20.68
N LEU A 246 6.32 8.60 19.40
CA LEU A 246 7.48 8.89 18.54
C LEU A 246 7.48 10.37 18.13
N ALA A 247 6.30 10.92 17.81
CA ALA A 247 6.15 12.32 17.45
C ALA A 247 6.49 13.23 18.66
N GLU A 248 6.01 12.89 19.84
CA GLU A 248 6.35 13.61 21.08
C GLU A 248 7.86 13.70 21.30
N ARG A 249 8.58 12.57 21.18
CA ARG A 249 10.06 12.56 21.29
C ARG A 249 10.75 13.38 20.21
N LEU A 250 10.27 13.36 18.99
CA LEU A 250 10.82 14.13 17.87
C LEU A 250 10.60 15.65 18.09
N CYS A 251 9.44 16.05 18.58
CA CYS A 251 9.09 17.45 18.84
C CYS A 251 9.79 18.05 20.08
N GLN A 252 10.49 17.25 20.90
CA GLN A 252 11.32 17.77 22.00
C GLN A 252 12.52 18.59 21.51
N PHE A 253 12.93 18.44 20.25
CA PHE A 253 14.04 19.14 19.62
C PHE A 253 13.52 20.35 18.84
N GLU A 254 13.35 21.50 19.51
CA GLU A 254 12.76 22.71 18.91
C GLU A 254 13.51 23.18 17.65
N GLU A 255 14.84 23.00 17.63
CA GLU A 255 15.70 23.35 16.50
C GLU A 255 15.37 22.60 15.20
N LEU A 256 14.66 21.46 15.29
CA LEU A 256 14.31 20.62 14.12
C LEU A 256 13.08 21.11 13.36
N ARG A 257 12.36 22.12 13.88
CA ARG A 257 11.12 22.67 13.27
C ARG A 257 10.11 21.59 12.87
N LEU A 258 9.91 20.61 13.75
CA LEU A 258 8.97 19.52 13.55
C LEU A 258 7.59 19.87 14.13
N VAL A 259 6.53 19.47 13.44
CA VAL A 259 5.15 19.61 13.88
C VAL A 259 4.44 18.26 13.86
N ASP A 260 3.71 17.96 14.91
CA ASP A 260 2.99 16.71 15.05
C ASP A 260 1.63 16.75 14.33
N TYR A 261 1.49 15.85 13.37
CA TYR A 261 0.26 15.57 12.63
C TYR A 261 -0.23 14.13 12.82
N THR A 262 0.27 13.42 13.82
CA THR A 262 -0.20 12.07 14.14
C THR A 262 -1.68 12.08 14.50
N ALA A 263 -2.42 11.05 14.08
CA ALA A 263 -3.84 10.85 14.37
C ALA A 263 -4.79 12.03 14.04
N ARG A 264 -4.40 12.97 13.18
CA ARG A 264 -5.25 14.13 12.83
C ARG A 264 -6.42 13.80 11.90
N GLY A 265 -6.49 12.59 11.40
CA GLY A 265 -7.62 12.17 10.55
C GLY A 265 -7.35 10.87 9.78
N PRO A 266 -8.31 10.45 8.96
CA PRO A 266 -8.17 9.27 8.13
C PRO A 266 -7.19 9.52 6.97
N ILE A 267 -6.64 8.43 6.41
CA ILE A 267 -5.68 8.49 5.30
C ILE A 267 -6.16 9.33 4.10
N PRO A 268 -7.44 9.29 3.67
CA PRO A 268 -7.94 10.17 2.61
C PRO A 268 -7.73 11.66 2.87
N GLY A 269 -7.74 12.08 4.14
CA GLY A 269 -7.48 13.48 4.53
C GLY A 269 -6.03 13.92 4.31
N LEU A 270 -5.09 12.99 4.15
CA LEU A 270 -3.66 13.26 3.99
C LEU A 270 -3.24 13.49 2.52
N THR A 271 -4.13 13.30 1.55
CA THR A 271 -3.77 13.34 0.11
C THR A 271 -3.10 14.64 -0.28
N ASP A 272 -3.71 15.79 0.03
CA ASP A 272 -3.16 17.10 -0.31
C ASP A 272 -1.88 17.42 0.47
N LEU A 273 -1.76 16.84 1.67
CA LEU A 273 -0.57 17.01 2.50
C LEU A 273 0.62 16.25 1.88
N PHE A 274 0.41 15.02 1.40
CA PHE A 274 1.45 14.27 0.69
C PHE A 274 1.78 14.91 -0.66
N ALA A 275 0.77 15.29 -1.44
CA ALA A 275 0.96 15.91 -2.76
C ALA A 275 1.70 17.25 -2.70
N GLY A 276 1.56 18.00 -1.61
CA GLY A 276 2.20 19.32 -1.43
C GLY A 276 3.54 19.29 -0.69
N ALA A 277 4.02 18.13 -0.28
CA ALA A 277 5.31 18.00 0.40
C ALA A 277 6.48 18.03 -0.60
N GLU A 278 7.56 18.72 -0.26
CA GLU A 278 8.81 18.70 -1.04
C GLU A 278 9.36 17.28 -1.18
N PHE A 279 9.27 16.50 -0.12
CA PHE A 279 9.56 15.07 -0.08
C PHE A 279 8.97 14.41 1.17
N THR A 280 8.84 13.10 1.10
CA THR A 280 8.42 12.24 2.22
C THR A 280 9.52 11.25 2.57
N VAL A 281 9.84 11.11 3.86
CA VAL A 281 10.72 10.04 4.37
C VAL A 281 9.92 9.09 5.23
N THR A 282 10.04 7.81 4.96
CA THR A 282 9.26 6.79 5.66
C THR A 282 10.03 5.47 5.76
N ASN A 283 9.67 4.66 6.72
CA ASN A 283 10.01 3.24 6.71
C ASN A 283 9.30 2.52 5.55
N GLU A 284 9.69 1.29 5.24
CA GLU A 284 8.91 0.40 4.38
C GLU A 284 7.60 0.06 5.11
N SER A 285 6.54 0.81 4.79
CA SER A 285 5.24 0.80 5.49
C SER A 285 4.08 1.16 4.56
N GLY A 286 2.85 1.03 5.07
CA GLY A 286 1.65 1.44 4.32
C GLY A 286 1.66 2.90 3.88
N LEU A 287 2.23 3.81 4.69
CA LEU A 287 2.30 5.24 4.36
C LEU A 287 3.26 5.55 3.21
N ALA A 288 4.30 4.71 2.98
CA ALA A 288 5.14 4.82 1.79
C ALA A 288 4.33 4.70 0.49
N HIS A 289 3.40 3.75 0.46
CA HIS A 289 2.50 3.54 -0.69
C HIS A 289 1.51 4.70 -0.85
N VAL A 290 0.96 5.20 0.26
CA VAL A 290 0.06 6.37 0.25
C VAL A 290 0.78 7.60 -0.28
N ALA A 291 2.00 7.88 0.19
CA ALA A 291 2.80 9.01 -0.26
C ALA A 291 3.07 8.96 -1.77
N SER A 292 3.54 7.81 -2.26
CA SER A 292 3.77 7.59 -3.70
C SER A 292 2.49 7.73 -4.53
N PHE A 293 1.36 7.19 -4.04
CA PHE A 293 0.06 7.30 -4.70
C PHE A 293 -0.44 8.75 -4.79
N CYS A 294 -0.10 9.57 -3.80
CA CYS A 294 -0.41 11.00 -3.79
C CYS A 294 0.58 11.86 -4.61
N GLY A 295 1.56 11.26 -5.26
CA GLY A 295 2.53 11.99 -6.10
C GLY A 295 3.74 12.54 -5.35
N SER A 296 3.90 12.28 -4.05
CA SER A 296 5.06 12.73 -3.27
C SER A 296 6.35 12.06 -3.73
N PHE A 297 7.44 12.83 -3.83
CA PHE A 297 8.77 12.23 -3.87
C PHE A 297 9.01 11.50 -2.55
N THR A 298 9.16 10.17 -2.60
CA THR A 298 9.17 9.33 -1.41
C THR A 298 10.52 8.60 -1.26
N GLN A 299 11.22 8.91 -0.17
CA GLN A 299 12.43 8.21 0.26
C GLN A 299 12.04 7.14 1.28
N ILE A 300 12.31 5.89 0.98
CA ILE A 300 12.02 4.74 1.85
C ILE A 300 13.30 4.22 2.46
N VAL A 301 13.30 4.06 3.79
CA VAL A 301 14.32 3.30 4.49
C VAL A 301 13.83 1.85 4.60
N CYS A 302 14.52 0.94 3.88
CA CYS A 302 14.10 -0.44 3.73
C CYS A 302 15.00 -1.38 4.52
N GLY A 303 14.41 -2.15 5.43
CA GLY A 303 15.10 -3.15 6.24
C GLY A 303 14.83 -4.58 5.76
N ALA A 304 13.95 -5.27 6.45
CA ALA A 304 13.71 -6.71 6.27
C ALA A 304 13.04 -7.11 4.95
N ALA A 305 12.34 -6.19 4.29
CA ALA A 305 11.56 -6.47 3.08
C ALA A 305 12.41 -6.44 1.79
N ASP A 306 11.88 -7.08 0.75
CA ASP A 306 12.42 -7.00 -0.61
C ASP A 306 11.65 -5.95 -1.43
N PRO A 307 12.25 -4.78 -1.72
CA PRO A 307 11.58 -3.73 -2.48
C PRO A 307 11.22 -4.15 -3.92
N ARG A 308 11.89 -5.16 -4.49
CA ARG A 308 11.53 -5.70 -5.80
C ARG A 308 10.12 -6.33 -5.81
N ARG A 309 9.63 -6.75 -4.63
CA ARG A 309 8.28 -7.33 -4.44
C ARG A 309 7.23 -6.31 -4.07
N THR A 310 7.62 -5.29 -3.29
CA THR A 310 6.65 -4.43 -2.59
C THR A 310 6.95 -2.94 -2.70
N LYS A 311 7.92 -2.51 -3.51
CA LYS A 311 8.16 -1.09 -3.73
C LYS A 311 6.86 -0.40 -4.15
N PRO A 312 6.50 0.75 -3.55
CA PRO A 312 5.33 1.49 -3.98
C PRO A 312 5.33 1.77 -5.48
N THR A 313 4.17 1.61 -6.10
CA THR A 313 3.89 2.02 -7.46
C THR A 313 2.85 3.13 -7.40
N GLY A 314 3.19 4.30 -7.92
CA GLY A 314 2.36 5.49 -7.91
C GLY A 314 2.97 6.55 -8.84
N PRO A 315 2.30 7.69 -9.03
CA PRO A 315 2.83 8.78 -9.85
C PRO A 315 4.05 9.46 -9.20
N GLY A 316 4.21 9.33 -7.86
CA GLY A 316 5.36 9.89 -7.16
C GLY A 316 6.62 9.06 -7.35
N ILE A 317 7.76 9.75 -7.46
CA ILE A 317 9.08 9.10 -7.53
C ILE A 317 9.39 8.42 -6.21
N VAL A 318 9.85 7.17 -6.27
CA VAL A 318 10.20 6.39 -5.09
C VAL A 318 11.68 5.99 -5.14
N GLN A 319 12.43 6.46 -4.16
CA GLN A 319 13.79 6.01 -3.86
C GLN A 319 13.83 5.09 -2.65
N VAL A 320 14.76 4.15 -2.63
CA VAL A 320 14.92 3.18 -1.54
C VAL A 320 16.35 3.17 -1.05
N SER A 321 16.58 3.54 0.21
CA SER A 321 17.82 3.25 0.92
C SER A 321 17.78 1.81 1.42
N LEU A 322 18.76 1.03 1.03
CA LEU A 322 18.89 -0.39 1.38
C LEU A 322 20.33 -0.74 1.77
N ASN A 323 20.46 -1.45 2.88
CA ASN A 323 21.72 -2.09 3.26
C ASN A 323 21.49 -3.61 3.33
N ALA A 324 21.79 -4.31 2.25
CA ALA A 324 21.67 -5.76 2.18
C ALA A 324 22.74 -6.43 3.06
N VAL A 325 22.28 -7.11 4.10
CA VAL A 325 23.11 -7.94 4.99
C VAL A 325 22.88 -9.41 4.68
N GLU A 326 23.68 -10.32 5.23
CA GLU A 326 23.64 -11.75 4.93
C GLU A 326 22.24 -12.37 5.04
N CYS A 327 21.42 -11.97 6.02
CA CYS A 327 20.05 -12.47 6.21
C CYS A 327 18.99 -11.75 5.37
N TRP A 328 19.37 -10.78 4.53
CA TRP A 328 18.43 -10.03 3.70
C TRP A 328 18.09 -10.76 2.37
N PRO A 329 16.83 -10.74 1.91
CA PRO A 329 15.60 -10.29 2.57
C PRO A 329 15.06 -11.38 3.51
N CYS A 330 14.76 -11.04 4.75
CA CYS A 330 14.24 -12.01 5.71
C CYS A 330 12.70 -11.97 5.85
N GLU A 331 12.06 -10.86 5.46
CA GLU A 331 10.61 -10.60 5.49
C GLU A 331 9.93 -10.87 6.86
N ARG A 332 10.70 -10.92 7.95
CA ARG A 332 10.19 -11.19 9.30
C ARG A 332 9.67 -9.91 9.96
N ASN A 333 8.66 -10.02 10.80
CA ASN A 333 8.12 -8.90 11.57
C ASN A 333 9.01 -8.50 12.75
N VAL A 334 9.76 -9.45 13.29
CA VAL A 334 10.73 -9.27 14.39
C VAL A 334 12.08 -9.79 13.94
N CYS A 335 13.12 -9.02 14.20
CA CYS A 335 14.49 -9.45 13.90
C CYS A 335 14.90 -10.64 14.76
N SER A 336 15.34 -11.72 14.11
CA SER A 336 15.77 -12.96 14.78
C SER A 336 17.28 -13.03 15.05
N GLN A 337 18.04 -11.99 14.71
CA GLN A 337 19.47 -11.94 14.97
C GLN A 337 19.77 -11.70 16.47
N ALA A 338 20.97 -12.06 16.90
CA ALA A 338 21.45 -11.79 18.25
C ALA A 338 21.38 -10.28 18.58
N PRO A 339 21.26 -9.89 19.87
CA PRO A 339 21.05 -8.49 20.27
C PRO A 339 22.05 -7.48 19.67
N ASP A 340 23.31 -7.86 19.55
CA ASP A 340 24.40 -7.07 18.96
C ASP A 340 24.26 -6.89 17.45
N LYS A 341 23.59 -7.84 16.79
CA LYS A 341 23.35 -7.88 15.33
C LYS A 341 21.92 -7.48 14.92
N GLN A 342 21.06 -7.13 15.89
CA GLN A 342 19.68 -6.78 15.58
C GLN A 342 19.57 -5.57 14.65
N ILE A 343 18.70 -5.71 13.64
CA ILE A 343 18.37 -4.69 12.64
C ILE A 343 19.60 -4.03 11.97
N GLN A 344 20.69 -4.78 11.76
CA GLN A 344 21.89 -4.25 11.07
C GLN A 344 21.58 -3.77 9.64
N CYS A 345 20.59 -4.35 8.97
CA CYS A 345 20.07 -3.86 7.69
C CYS A 345 19.59 -2.40 7.78
N LEU A 346 18.94 -2.02 8.88
CA LEU A 346 18.48 -0.64 9.13
C LEU A 346 19.61 0.23 9.75
N LYS A 347 20.35 -0.28 10.72
CA LYS A 347 21.46 0.45 11.38
C LYS A 347 22.60 0.80 10.41
N GLY A 348 22.77 0.02 9.34
CA GLY A 348 23.74 0.31 8.29
C GLY A 348 23.35 1.50 7.40
N ILE A 349 22.06 1.85 7.34
CA ILE A 349 21.58 3.01 6.59
C ILE A 349 21.72 4.25 7.48
N LYS A 350 22.69 5.12 7.17
CA LYS A 350 23.00 6.30 7.98
C LYS A 350 22.17 7.52 7.55
N PRO A 351 21.82 8.45 8.48
CA PRO A 351 21.09 9.68 8.15
C PRO A 351 21.76 10.51 7.05
N GLU A 352 23.10 10.54 7.03
CA GLU A 352 23.89 11.22 6.01
C GLU A 352 23.61 10.67 4.61
N THR A 353 23.64 9.35 4.49
CA THR A 353 23.37 8.65 3.22
C THR A 353 21.98 8.95 2.73
N VAL A 354 20.97 8.84 3.60
CA VAL A 354 19.57 9.12 3.26
C VAL A 354 19.39 10.57 2.80
N TRP A 355 20.03 11.54 3.50
CA TRP A 355 19.97 12.95 3.10
C TRP A 355 20.62 13.22 1.74
N GLU A 356 21.77 12.63 1.46
CA GLU A 356 22.42 12.75 0.16
C GLU A 356 21.59 12.14 -0.98
N GLU A 357 20.95 11.00 -0.73
CA GLU A 357 20.04 10.37 -1.69
C GLU A 357 18.85 11.27 -2.00
N ILE A 358 18.18 11.86 -0.98
CA ILE A 358 17.10 12.81 -1.14
C ILE A 358 17.55 14.00 -1.99
N ARG A 359 18.65 14.65 -1.65
CA ARG A 359 19.19 15.80 -2.39
C ARG A 359 19.49 15.48 -3.85
N ARG A 360 19.98 14.26 -4.13
CA ARG A 360 20.26 13.80 -5.50
C ARG A 360 18.95 13.57 -6.25
N GLY A 361 17.97 12.98 -5.62
CA GLY A 361 16.66 12.73 -6.20
C GLY A 361 15.92 14.04 -6.55
N LEU A 362 15.85 14.98 -5.60
CA LEU A 362 15.18 16.27 -5.83
C LEU A 362 15.81 17.06 -6.98
N ARG A 363 17.14 16.98 -7.17
CA ARG A 363 17.81 17.62 -8.34
C ARG A 363 17.43 16.98 -9.68
N LYS A 364 17.06 15.70 -9.69
CA LYS A 364 16.57 15.03 -10.92
C LYS A 364 15.14 15.42 -11.27
N VAL A 365 14.32 15.70 -10.26
CA VAL A 365 12.90 16.14 -10.45
C VAL A 365 12.81 17.58 -10.94
N ALA A 366 13.75 18.44 -10.54
CA ALA A 366 13.78 19.86 -10.94
C ALA A 366 14.30 20.12 -12.37
N ARG A 367 14.74 19.08 -13.07
CA ARG A 367 15.17 19.14 -14.49
C ARG A 367 14.08 18.61 -15.40
#